data_e70a8d58c510c91573f3fcbd2fc400af
#
_entry.id   e70a8d58c510c91573f3fcbd2fc400af
#
_cell.length_a   1.000
_cell.length_b   1.000
_cell.length_c   1.000
_cell.angle_alpha   90.00
_cell.angle_beta   90.00
_cell.angle_gamma   90.00
#
_symmetry.space_group_name_H-M   'P 1'
#
loop_
_entity.id
_entity.type
_entity.pdbx_description
1 polymer ?
#
loop_
_entity_poly.entity_id
_entity_poly.type
_entity_poly.pdbx_seq_one_letter_code
_entity_poly.pdbx_strand_id
1 'polypeptide(L)'
;MGKRITLVTMPDDETVNKIQTLIQDIPEKMCKVPLGMDDTSKCQMDNLPYHFTIFATDKENESYMLQLMHQLECTTIKIEVEDVCVKRTKENGFMLYLSIKKNAQMYELQNRFYSKIPTKNYNPQHFVFHMTLHIDKEESKVLKMQEIIKAKWKPFTIECKTLGLFNYPGEMIKQVTFSK
;
A
#
# COMPACT_ATOMS: atom_id res chain seq x y z
N MET A 1 -5.77 -21.25 -0.83
CA MET A 1 -5.91 -19.79 -0.84
C MET A 1 -5.86 -19.31 -2.28
N GLY A 2 -6.92 -18.68 -2.81
CA GLY A 2 -6.96 -18.20 -4.20
C GLY A 2 -5.85 -17.16 -4.42
N LYS A 3 -5.23 -17.20 -5.59
CA LYS A 3 -4.22 -16.20 -5.97
C LYS A 3 -4.93 -14.84 -6.13
N ARG A 4 -4.49 -13.84 -5.41
CA ARG A 4 -5.05 -12.48 -5.40
C ARG A 4 -4.17 -11.56 -6.24
N ILE A 5 -4.78 -10.62 -6.94
CA ILE A 5 -4.09 -9.51 -7.59
C ILE A 5 -4.50 -8.19 -6.95
N THR A 6 -3.58 -7.26 -6.92
CA THR A 6 -3.75 -5.98 -6.22
C THR A 6 -3.29 -4.83 -7.11
N LEU A 7 -4.19 -3.88 -7.34
CA LEU A 7 -3.88 -2.61 -7.96
C LEU A 7 -3.38 -1.64 -6.88
N VAL A 8 -2.25 -1.03 -7.14
CA VAL A 8 -1.64 -0.07 -6.22
C VAL A 8 -1.26 1.22 -6.94
N THR A 9 -1.17 2.32 -6.21
CA THR A 9 -0.43 3.50 -6.67
C THR A 9 0.86 3.63 -5.86
N MET A 10 1.93 4.03 -6.54
CA MET A 10 3.27 4.08 -5.96
C MET A 10 3.79 5.52 -5.93
N PRO A 11 4.46 5.91 -4.84
CA PRO A 11 5.11 7.20 -4.71
C PRO A 11 6.29 7.33 -5.69
N ASP A 12 6.67 8.56 -5.96
CA ASP A 12 7.90 8.87 -6.68
C ASP A 12 9.14 8.68 -5.80
N ASP A 13 10.32 8.71 -6.42
CA ASP A 13 11.60 8.49 -5.75
C ASP A 13 11.88 9.52 -4.66
N GLU A 14 11.46 10.77 -4.84
CA GLU A 14 11.62 11.82 -3.82
C GLU A 14 10.85 11.46 -2.54
N THR A 15 9.62 11.00 -2.71
CA THR A 15 8.79 10.52 -1.59
C THR A 15 9.37 9.28 -0.94
N VAL A 16 9.87 8.32 -1.73
CA VAL A 16 10.55 7.12 -1.20
C VAL A 16 11.72 7.52 -0.32
N ASN A 17 12.55 8.46 -0.77
CA ASN A 17 13.69 8.98 0.01
C ASN A 17 13.23 9.66 1.32
N LYS A 18 12.14 10.43 1.29
CA LYS A 18 11.56 11.03 2.52
C LYS A 18 11.12 9.93 3.51
N ILE A 19 10.45 8.90 3.04
CA ILE A 19 10.03 7.77 3.89
C ILE A 19 11.26 7.06 4.47
N GLN A 20 12.28 6.79 3.66
CA GLN A 20 13.52 6.16 4.12
C GLN A 20 14.22 7.00 5.20
N THR A 21 14.24 8.32 5.05
CA THR A 21 14.78 9.23 6.07
C THR A 21 14.00 9.18 7.38
N LEU A 22 12.66 9.03 7.31
CA LEU A 22 11.84 8.91 8.51
C LEU A 22 12.12 7.62 9.29
N ILE A 23 12.43 6.53 8.59
CA ILE A 23 12.63 5.21 9.20
C ILE A 23 14.10 4.84 9.44
N GLN A 24 15.06 5.68 9.04
CA GLN A 24 16.50 5.36 9.08
C GLN A 24 17.04 5.05 10.48
N ASP A 25 16.42 5.60 11.54
CA ASP A 25 16.84 5.37 12.92
C ASP A 25 16.14 4.18 13.58
N ILE A 26 15.31 3.45 12.83
CA ILE A 26 14.70 2.21 13.30
C ILE A 26 15.75 1.11 13.13
N PRO A 27 16.19 0.47 14.23
CA PRO A 27 17.26 -0.53 14.17
C PRO A 27 16.79 -1.86 13.55
N GLU A 28 15.49 -2.12 13.55
CA GLU A 28 14.91 -3.33 13.03
C GLU A 28 14.68 -3.23 11.50
N LYS A 29 14.86 -4.37 10.83
CA LYS A 29 14.53 -4.48 9.41
C LYS A 29 13.01 -4.33 9.20
N MET A 30 12.60 -3.40 8.36
CA MET A 30 11.19 -3.16 8.08
C MET A 30 10.58 -4.31 7.27
N CYS A 31 9.51 -4.92 7.78
CA CYS A 31 8.77 -6.00 7.11
C CYS A 31 7.37 -5.49 6.72
N LYS A 32 7.04 -5.52 5.43
CA LYS A 32 5.75 -5.04 4.89
C LYS A 32 4.78 -6.19 4.52
N VAL A 33 5.15 -7.42 4.83
CA VAL A 33 4.37 -8.60 4.46
C VAL A 33 3.38 -8.96 5.57
N PRO A 34 2.10 -9.23 5.25
CA PRO A 34 1.13 -9.68 6.23
C PRO A 34 1.57 -10.95 6.94
N LEU A 35 1.38 -10.99 8.26
CA LEU A 35 1.59 -12.17 9.09
C LEU A 35 0.59 -13.26 8.69
N GLY A 36 1.01 -14.50 8.70
CA GLY A 36 0.17 -15.66 8.29
C GLY A 36 0.66 -16.34 7.01
N MET A 37 1.72 -15.82 6.39
CA MET A 37 2.54 -16.61 5.50
C MET A 37 3.53 -17.40 6.34
N ASP A 38 3.35 -18.72 6.44
CA ASP A 38 4.11 -19.64 7.31
C ASP A 38 5.61 -19.74 6.98
N ASP A 39 6.12 -18.88 6.14
CA ASP A 39 7.49 -18.91 5.69
C ASP A 39 8.19 -17.58 5.97
N THR A 40 8.80 -17.49 7.17
CA THR A 40 9.65 -16.36 7.56
C THR A 40 10.89 -16.20 6.66
N SER A 41 11.24 -17.24 5.86
CA SER A 41 12.27 -17.14 4.82
C SER A 41 11.82 -16.23 3.66
N LYS A 42 10.52 -16.00 3.52
CA LYS A 42 9.91 -15.11 2.51
C LYS A 42 9.77 -13.64 2.95
N CYS A 43 10.32 -13.24 4.08
CA CYS A 43 10.67 -11.83 4.32
C CYS A 43 11.61 -11.24 3.24
N GLN A 44 11.94 -12.02 2.22
CA GLN A 44 12.60 -11.57 0.99
C GLN A 44 11.78 -10.60 0.14
N MET A 45 10.58 -10.24 0.58
CA MET A 45 9.81 -9.14 0.00
C MET A 45 10.25 -7.76 0.53
N ASP A 46 11.50 -7.63 0.93
CA ASP A 46 12.15 -6.33 1.16
C ASP A 46 12.06 -5.41 -0.06
N ASN A 47 11.83 -5.99 -1.23
CA ASN A 47 11.69 -5.26 -2.49
C ASN A 47 10.25 -4.86 -2.84
N LEU A 48 9.25 -5.13 -1.98
CA LEU A 48 7.92 -4.62 -2.23
C LEU A 48 7.95 -3.10 -2.11
N PRO A 49 7.67 -2.34 -3.19
CA PRO A 49 7.73 -0.89 -3.14
C PRO A 49 6.69 -0.33 -2.15
N TYR A 50 6.96 0.86 -1.61
CA TYR A 50 5.93 1.59 -0.89
C TYR A 50 4.76 1.85 -1.82
N HIS A 51 3.55 1.62 -1.32
CA HIS A 51 2.36 1.75 -2.16
C HIS A 51 1.10 2.00 -1.33
N PHE A 52 0.09 2.53 -1.99
CA PHE A 52 -1.28 2.53 -1.51
C PHE A 52 -2.09 1.51 -2.32
N THR A 53 -2.72 0.57 -1.65
CA THR A 53 -3.66 -0.34 -2.31
C THR A 53 -4.89 0.42 -2.75
N ILE A 54 -5.21 0.38 -4.03
CA ILE A 54 -6.42 0.98 -4.60
C ILE A 54 -7.54 -0.05 -4.65
N PHE A 55 -7.24 -1.24 -5.17
CA PHE A 55 -8.23 -2.28 -5.41
C PHE A 55 -7.58 -3.65 -5.36
N ALA A 56 -8.33 -4.67 -4.95
CA ALA A 56 -7.84 -6.04 -4.96
C ALA A 56 -8.97 -7.01 -5.34
N THR A 57 -8.63 -8.03 -6.12
CA THR A 57 -9.56 -9.04 -6.62
C THR A 57 -8.87 -10.39 -6.80
N ASP A 58 -9.61 -11.40 -7.21
CA ASP A 58 -9.08 -12.73 -7.52
C ASP A 58 -8.30 -12.72 -8.84
N LYS A 59 -7.32 -13.63 -8.97
CA LYS A 59 -6.39 -13.67 -10.12
C LYS A 59 -7.11 -13.90 -11.47
N GLU A 60 -8.23 -14.55 -11.47
CA GLU A 60 -9.07 -14.76 -12.67
C GLU A 60 -9.49 -13.46 -13.36
N ASN A 61 -9.48 -12.34 -12.65
CA ASN A 61 -9.78 -11.02 -13.19
C ASN A 61 -8.55 -10.29 -13.76
N GLU A 62 -7.37 -10.92 -13.82
CA GLU A 62 -6.12 -10.29 -14.24
C GLU A 62 -6.20 -9.63 -15.62
N SER A 63 -6.66 -10.37 -16.61
CA SER A 63 -6.77 -9.86 -17.99
C SER A 63 -7.69 -8.64 -18.08
N TYR A 64 -8.78 -8.66 -17.31
CA TYR A 64 -9.71 -7.54 -17.27
C TYR A 64 -9.12 -6.33 -16.53
N MET A 65 -8.40 -6.57 -15.44
CA MET A 65 -7.66 -5.51 -14.73
C MET A 65 -6.65 -4.82 -15.65
N LEU A 66 -5.88 -5.59 -16.42
CA LEU A 66 -4.92 -5.06 -17.39
C LEU A 66 -5.62 -4.23 -18.46
N GLN A 67 -6.74 -4.69 -19.00
CA GLN A 67 -7.52 -3.94 -19.97
C GLN A 67 -8.02 -2.60 -19.40
N LEU A 68 -8.53 -2.59 -18.16
CA LEU A 68 -8.97 -1.37 -17.51
C LEU A 68 -7.79 -0.41 -17.26
N MET A 69 -6.65 -0.92 -16.84
CA MET A 69 -5.45 -0.09 -16.64
C MET A 69 -5.00 0.60 -17.93
N HIS A 70 -5.08 -0.06 -19.08
CA HIS A 70 -4.74 0.53 -20.38
C HIS A 70 -5.70 1.63 -20.83
N GLN A 71 -6.92 1.63 -20.33
CA GLN A 71 -7.95 2.64 -20.63
C GLN A 71 -7.94 3.83 -19.68
N LEU A 72 -7.03 3.83 -18.69
CA LEU A 72 -6.97 4.89 -17.70
C LEU A 72 -6.17 6.07 -18.23
N GLU A 73 -6.83 7.20 -18.35
CA GLU A 73 -6.18 8.51 -18.37
C GLU A 73 -6.03 8.97 -16.92
N CYS A 74 -4.85 8.75 -16.36
CA CYS A 74 -4.56 9.14 -14.99
C CYS A 74 -3.58 10.29 -14.95
N THR A 75 -3.84 11.23 -14.06
CA THR A 75 -2.92 12.31 -13.69
C THR A 75 -2.22 11.95 -12.37
N THR A 76 -1.14 12.66 -12.07
CA THR A 76 -0.47 12.55 -10.77
C THR A 76 -1.46 12.65 -9.61
N ILE A 77 -1.44 11.67 -8.71
CA ILE A 77 -2.26 11.67 -7.49
C ILE A 77 -1.45 12.30 -6.37
N LYS A 78 -1.94 13.40 -5.81
CA LYS A 78 -1.34 14.05 -4.64
C LYS A 78 -2.05 13.63 -3.38
N ILE A 79 -1.32 13.04 -2.43
CA ILE A 79 -1.84 12.43 -1.22
C ILE A 79 -1.26 13.15 0.00
N GLU A 80 -2.11 13.80 0.79
CA GLU A 80 -1.69 14.41 2.05
C GLU A 80 -1.62 13.33 3.14
N VAL A 81 -0.44 13.16 3.73
CA VAL A 81 -0.22 12.26 4.86
C VAL A 81 -0.55 12.98 6.16
N GLU A 82 -1.41 12.37 6.97
CA GLU A 82 -1.87 12.97 8.24
C GLU A 82 -1.00 12.57 9.41
N ASP A 83 -0.77 11.26 9.57
CA ASP A 83 -0.10 10.75 10.76
C ASP A 83 0.53 9.37 10.52
N VAL A 84 1.33 8.94 11.47
CA VAL A 84 1.87 7.58 11.60
C VAL A 84 1.04 6.84 12.64
N CYS A 85 0.36 5.80 12.21
CA CYS A 85 -0.60 5.07 13.01
C CYS A 85 -0.21 3.60 13.19
N VAL A 86 -0.71 3.00 14.28
CA VAL A 86 -0.63 1.57 14.53
C VAL A 86 -2.04 1.01 14.60
N LYS A 87 -2.27 -0.15 14.00
CA LYS A 87 -3.52 -0.91 14.14
C LYS A 87 -3.25 -2.40 14.22
N ARG A 88 -4.14 -3.12 14.91
CA ARG A 88 -4.15 -4.59 14.92
C ARG A 88 -4.64 -5.11 13.56
N THR A 89 -3.96 -6.12 13.03
CA THR A 89 -4.37 -6.81 11.80
C THR A 89 -5.30 -7.98 12.11
N LYS A 90 -5.98 -8.48 11.08
CA LYS A 90 -6.85 -9.67 11.24
C LYS A 90 -6.08 -10.94 11.60
N GLU A 91 -4.81 -11.00 11.22
CA GLU A 91 -3.90 -12.12 11.45
C GLU A 91 -3.18 -12.04 12.82
N ASN A 92 -3.76 -11.30 13.79
CA ASN A 92 -3.21 -11.10 15.13
C ASN A 92 -1.80 -10.46 15.17
N GLY A 93 -1.49 -9.65 14.19
CA GLY A 93 -0.30 -8.79 14.19
C GLY A 93 -0.65 -7.33 14.37
N PHE A 94 0.39 -6.49 14.33
CA PHE A 94 0.28 -5.04 14.42
C PHE A 94 0.93 -4.42 13.20
N MET A 95 0.26 -3.45 12.60
CA MET A 95 0.71 -2.76 11.41
C MET A 95 1.01 -1.30 11.70
N LEU A 96 2.24 -0.88 11.41
CA LEU A 96 2.64 0.52 11.34
C LEU A 96 2.36 1.04 9.94
N TYR A 97 1.65 2.15 9.83
CA TYR A 97 1.25 2.69 8.55
C TYR A 97 1.14 4.21 8.54
N LEU A 98 1.26 4.80 7.36
CA LEU A 98 0.92 6.19 7.13
C LEU A 98 -0.58 6.30 6.87
N SER A 99 -1.28 7.09 7.68
CA SER A 99 -2.65 7.50 7.42
C SER A 99 -2.68 8.71 6.50
N ILE A 100 -3.73 8.83 5.70
CA ILE A 100 -3.88 9.91 4.74
C ILE A 100 -5.22 10.60 4.87
N LYS A 101 -5.26 11.87 4.51
CA LYS A 101 -6.53 12.57 4.34
C LYS A 101 -7.35 11.93 3.22
N LYS A 102 -8.66 12.06 3.34
CA LYS A 102 -9.58 11.57 2.32
C LYS A 102 -9.20 12.17 0.96
N ASN A 103 -8.91 11.30 -0.01
CA ASN A 103 -8.46 11.69 -1.33
C ASN A 103 -9.49 11.29 -2.41
N ALA A 104 -10.12 12.28 -3.02
CA ALA A 104 -11.19 12.06 -4.00
C ALA A 104 -10.69 11.29 -5.24
N GLN A 105 -9.48 11.58 -5.74
CA GLN A 105 -8.91 10.91 -6.92
C GLN A 105 -8.71 9.40 -6.66
N MET A 106 -8.24 9.02 -5.46
CA MET A 106 -8.07 7.61 -5.09
C MET A 106 -9.42 6.89 -5.01
N TYR A 107 -10.45 7.52 -4.44
CA TYR A 107 -11.79 6.93 -4.38
C TYR A 107 -12.43 6.83 -5.77
N GLU A 108 -12.24 7.82 -6.63
CA GLU A 108 -12.72 7.77 -8.01
C GLU A 108 -12.05 6.62 -8.77
N LEU A 109 -10.72 6.53 -8.67
CA LEU A 109 -9.97 5.44 -9.29
C LEU A 109 -10.45 4.07 -8.78
N GLN A 110 -10.61 3.91 -7.47
CA GLN A 110 -11.14 2.71 -6.85
C GLN A 110 -12.52 2.34 -7.40
N ASN A 111 -13.43 3.31 -7.48
CA ASN A 111 -14.79 3.10 -7.96
C ASN A 111 -14.83 2.68 -9.44
N ARG A 112 -13.91 3.14 -10.27
CA ARG A 112 -13.79 2.71 -11.68
C ARG A 112 -13.56 1.21 -11.80
N PHE A 113 -12.73 0.63 -10.91
CA PHE A 113 -12.49 -0.81 -10.88
C PHE A 113 -13.64 -1.54 -10.20
N TYR A 114 -14.09 -1.06 -9.05
CA TYR A 114 -15.14 -1.70 -8.27
C TYR A 114 -16.46 -1.80 -9.03
N SER A 115 -16.83 -0.80 -9.82
CA SER A 115 -18.07 -0.81 -10.63
C SER A 115 -18.06 -1.86 -11.76
N LYS A 116 -16.88 -2.32 -12.17
CA LYS A 116 -16.70 -3.22 -13.32
C LYS A 116 -16.26 -4.62 -12.92
N ILE A 117 -15.67 -4.79 -11.76
CA ILE A 117 -15.14 -6.08 -11.28
C ILE A 117 -15.82 -6.45 -9.97
N PRO A 118 -16.74 -7.41 -9.97
CA PRO A 118 -17.36 -7.89 -8.74
C PRO A 118 -16.31 -8.48 -7.80
N THR A 119 -16.32 -8.07 -6.54
CA THR A 119 -15.46 -8.67 -5.52
C THR A 119 -16.29 -9.05 -4.31
N LYS A 120 -16.14 -10.28 -3.83
CA LYS A 120 -16.88 -10.81 -2.68
C LYS A 120 -16.37 -10.28 -1.35
N ASN A 121 -15.10 -9.83 -1.30
CA ASN A 121 -14.38 -9.57 -0.05
C ASN A 121 -14.00 -8.10 0.13
N TYR A 122 -14.55 -7.20 -0.66
CA TYR A 122 -14.15 -5.81 -0.68
C TYR A 122 -15.37 -4.89 -0.60
N ASN A 123 -15.44 -4.10 0.47
CA ASN A 123 -16.44 -3.05 0.60
C ASN A 123 -15.73 -1.68 0.52
N PRO A 124 -15.89 -0.92 -0.57
CA PRO A 124 -15.23 0.37 -0.74
C PRO A 124 -15.65 1.40 0.32
N GLN A 125 -16.84 1.28 0.89
CA GLN A 125 -17.33 2.21 1.93
C GLN A 125 -16.55 2.11 3.24
N HIS A 126 -15.93 0.95 3.51
CA HIS A 126 -15.13 0.70 4.70
C HIS A 126 -13.62 0.65 4.42
N PHE A 127 -13.21 0.95 3.19
CA PHE A 127 -11.81 0.92 2.83
C PHE A 127 -11.10 2.20 3.26
N VAL A 128 -10.08 2.04 4.07
CA VAL A 128 -9.21 3.15 4.49
C VAL A 128 -7.89 3.02 3.76
N PHE A 129 -7.59 3.98 2.89
CA PHE A 129 -6.31 4.04 2.21
C PHE A 129 -5.19 4.29 3.21
N HIS A 130 -4.13 3.50 3.10
CA HIS A 130 -2.96 3.61 3.94
C HIS A 130 -1.72 3.07 3.22
N MET A 131 -0.55 3.51 3.65
CA MET A 131 0.72 2.95 3.20
C MET A 131 1.35 2.18 4.36
N THR A 132 1.52 0.88 4.19
CA THR A 132 2.16 0.03 5.19
C THR A 132 3.65 0.31 5.24
N LEU A 133 4.18 0.57 6.43
CA LEU A 133 5.60 0.72 6.71
C LEU A 133 6.20 -0.56 7.28
N HIS A 134 5.49 -1.19 8.24
CA HIS A 134 5.96 -2.38 8.94
C HIS A 134 4.80 -3.22 9.47
N ILE A 135 5.01 -4.53 9.60
CA ILE A 135 4.08 -5.46 10.27
C ILE A 135 4.90 -6.39 11.17
N ASP A 136 4.49 -6.52 12.43
CA ASP A 136 5.10 -7.40 13.42
C ASP A 136 4.02 -8.07 14.30
N LYS A 137 4.37 -9.16 14.97
CA LYS A 137 3.54 -9.82 15.98
C LYS A 137 3.56 -9.11 17.33
N GLU A 138 4.64 -8.37 17.61
CA GLU A 138 4.89 -7.71 18.88
C GLU A 138 4.44 -6.25 18.84
N GLU A 139 3.35 -5.93 19.52
CA GLU A 139 2.80 -4.57 19.61
C GLU A 139 3.83 -3.55 20.12
N SER A 140 4.56 -3.94 21.17
CA SER A 140 5.56 -3.05 21.81
C SER A 140 6.66 -2.61 20.85
N LYS A 141 7.09 -3.48 19.93
CA LYS A 141 8.06 -3.11 18.89
C LYS A 141 7.47 -2.09 17.92
N VAL A 142 6.25 -2.34 17.45
CA VAL A 142 5.59 -1.46 16.49
C VAL A 142 5.30 -0.09 17.09
N LEU A 143 4.89 -0.03 18.36
CA LEU A 143 4.70 1.22 19.10
C LEU A 143 6.01 2.00 19.27
N LYS A 144 7.10 1.32 19.61
CA LYS A 144 8.42 1.95 19.69
C LYS A 144 8.87 2.55 18.35
N MET A 145 8.65 1.83 17.25
CA MET A 145 8.91 2.36 15.90
C MET A 145 8.06 3.60 15.61
N GLN A 146 6.77 3.58 15.98
CA GLN A 146 5.89 4.73 15.85
C GLN A 146 6.42 5.95 16.60
N GLU A 147 6.89 5.77 17.84
CA GLU A 147 7.47 6.85 18.65
C GLU A 147 8.70 7.46 17.99
N ILE A 148 9.62 6.63 17.47
CA ILE A 148 10.82 7.07 16.75
C ILE A 148 10.44 7.94 15.55
N ILE A 149 9.47 7.50 14.76
CA ILE A 149 9.01 8.26 13.59
C ILE A 149 8.30 9.55 14.03
N LYS A 150 7.41 9.47 15.02
CA LYS A 150 6.65 10.64 15.51
C LYS A 150 7.56 11.74 16.10
N ALA A 151 8.69 11.40 16.66
CA ALA A 151 9.65 12.39 17.16
C ALA A 151 10.20 13.32 16.06
N LYS A 152 10.19 12.87 14.80
CA LYS A 152 10.65 13.64 13.62
C LYS A 152 9.50 14.01 12.68
N TRP A 153 8.27 13.66 13.04
CA TRP A 153 7.13 13.76 12.16
C TRP A 153 6.82 15.20 11.76
N LYS A 154 6.65 15.39 10.47
CA LYS A 154 6.04 16.59 9.88
C LYS A 154 5.11 16.15 8.77
N PRO A 155 3.89 16.70 8.68
CA PRO A 155 2.99 16.41 7.57
C PRO A 155 3.67 16.69 6.22
N PHE A 156 3.43 15.83 5.25
CA PHE A 156 3.98 15.98 3.91
C PHE A 156 3.00 15.45 2.85
N THR A 157 3.24 15.83 1.62
CA THR A 157 2.47 15.34 0.47
C THR A 157 3.28 14.31 -0.28
N ILE A 158 2.62 13.22 -0.65
CA ILE A 158 3.13 12.17 -1.51
C ILE A 158 2.61 12.39 -2.92
N GLU A 159 3.49 12.39 -3.91
CA GLU A 159 3.12 12.36 -5.32
C GLU A 159 3.24 10.93 -5.85
N CYS A 160 2.11 10.39 -6.33
CA CYS A 160 2.06 9.09 -6.99
C CYS A 160 1.86 9.29 -8.48
N LYS A 161 2.84 8.85 -9.27
CA LYS A 161 2.87 8.97 -10.73
C LYS A 161 2.74 7.62 -11.43
N THR A 162 2.55 6.55 -10.67
CA THR A 162 2.60 5.19 -11.20
C THR A 162 1.51 4.33 -10.59
N LEU A 163 0.84 3.56 -11.44
CA LEU A 163 0.01 2.43 -11.04
C LEU A 163 0.78 1.13 -11.27
N GLY A 164 0.69 0.22 -10.31
CA GLY A 164 1.21 -1.12 -10.41
C GLY A 164 0.11 -2.17 -10.21
N LEU A 165 0.18 -3.25 -10.96
CA LEU A 165 -0.59 -4.45 -10.73
C LEU A 165 0.33 -5.53 -10.19
N PHE A 166 0.04 -6.02 -9.00
CA PHE A 166 0.83 -7.04 -8.33
C PHE A 166 0.05 -8.35 -8.22
N ASN A 167 0.77 -9.45 -8.44
CA ASN A 167 0.33 -10.78 -8.03
C ASN A 167 0.72 -10.97 -6.55
N TYR A 168 -0.24 -11.40 -5.71
CA TYR A 168 0.11 -11.73 -4.34
C TYR A 168 0.93 -13.03 -4.29
N PRO A 169 2.11 -13.05 -3.68
CA PRO A 169 2.62 -12.20 -2.61
C PRO A 169 3.55 -11.02 -3.00
N GLY A 170 3.59 -10.51 -4.22
CA GLY A 170 4.32 -9.27 -4.48
C GLY A 170 5.13 -9.21 -5.78
N GLU A 171 4.83 -10.09 -6.73
CA GLU A 171 5.40 -10.00 -8.08
C GLU A 171 4.69 -8.91 -8.88
N MET A 172 5.44 -7.99 -9.47
CA MET A 172 4.92 -6.96 -10.37
C MET A 172 4.51 -7.58 -11.69
N ILE A 173 3.22 -7.52 -12.03
CA ILE A 173 2.68 -8.00 -13.31
C ILE A 173 2.82 -6.89 -14.36
N LYS A 174 2.44 -5.67 -14.00
CA LYS A 174 2.40 -4.52 -14.91
C LYS A 174 2.56 -3.22 -14.15
N GLN A 175 3.24 -2.28 -14.77
CA GLN A 175 3.37 -0.90 -14.30
C GLN A 175 2.98 0.06 -15.41
N VAL A 176 2.27 1.14 -15.05
CA VAL A 176 1.88 2.23 -15.94
C VAL A 176 2.23 3.55 -15.27
N THR A 177 2.99 4.38 -15.93
CA THR A 177 3.31 5.73 -15.45
C THR A 177 2.32 6.72 -16.05
N PHE A 178 1.82 7.64 -15.23
CA PHE A 178 0.92 8.68 -15.68
C PHE A 178 1.66 9.68 -16.58
N SER A 179 1.04 10.02 -17.68
CA SER A 179 1.45 11.20 -18.44
C SER A 179 1.15 12.46 -17.61
N LYS A 180 1.99 13.46 -17.73
CA LYS A 180 1.80 14.75 -17.05
C LYS A 180 0.50 15.39 -17.47
#